data_2474ff4c90ceec935570a04107331f15
#
_entry.id   2474ff4c90ceec935570a04107331f15
#
_cell.length_a   1.000
_cell.length_b   1.000
_cell.length_c   1.000
_cell.angle_alpha   90.00
_cell.angle_beta   90.00
_cell.angle_gamma   90.00
#
_symmetry.space_group_name_H-M   'P 1'
#
loop_
_entity.id
_entity.type
_entity.pdbx_description
1 polymer ?
#
loop_
_entity_poly.entity_id
_entity_poly.type
_entity_poly.pdbx_seq_one_letter_code
_entity_poly.pdbx_strand_id
1 'polypeptide(L)'
;MRLLVGLSALILLDSIGVPVCAQPATEQLSICLSCHCENGTSQAEHVPSLGAQKSDYVVAQLLMFREKQRIAPPMNDMAANLSDDDLQSLAEAISKLPAPETSAPIEAKAAEEARALIARYRCGSCHGADLAGQGQIPRVAGQREDYLTAALEGYKSNARPGYEPAMNEVSRDIKDEHIPVLARYLAQYRSEQSTAGQVPKP
;
A
#
# COMPACT_ATOMS: atom_id res chain seq x y z
N MET A 1 19.49 -1.83 73.01
CA MET A 1 19.57 -0.84 71.92
C MET A 1 19.70 -1.60 70.63
N ARG A 2 18.54 -1.87 69.93
CA ARG A 2 18.52 -2.70 68.69
C ARG A 2 18.34 -1.71 67.52
N LEU A 3 19.35 -1.66 66.64
CA LEU A 3 19.27 -0.93 65.37
C LEU A 3 18.45 -1.79 64.36
N LEU A 4 17.36 -1.21 63.86
CA LEU A 4 16.63 -1.69 62.73
C LEU A 4 17.22 -1.06 61.45
N VAL A 5 17.87 -1.86 60.63
CA VAL A 5 18.34 -1.47 59.29
C VAL A 5 17.16 -1.64 58.33
N GLY A 6 16.60 -0.53 57.86
CA GLY A 6 15.55 -0.53 56.83
C GLY A 6 16.17 -0.72 55.48
N LEU A 7 15.77 -1.81 54.80
CA LEU A 7 16.15 -2.13 53.42
C LEU A 7 15.14 -1.45 52.48
N SER A 8 15.55 -0.33 51.89
CA SER A 8 14.76 0.35 50.85
C SER A 8 14.95 -0.37 49.52
N ALA A 9 13.93 -1.08 49.06
CA ALA A 9 13.89 -1.63 47.74
C ALA A 9 13.61 -0.54 46.70
N LEU A 10 14.59 -0.26 45.83
CA LEU A 10 14.44 0.62 44.70
C LEU A 10 13.73 -0.14 43.58
N ILE A 11 12.47 0.17 43.33
CA ILE A 11 11.70 -0.38 42.19
C ILE A 11 12.10 0.44 40.96
N LEU A 12 12.91 -0.13 40.10
CA LEU A 12 13.15 0.38 38.73
C LEU A 12 11.90 0.13 37.91
N LEU A 13 11.13 1.19 37.63
CA LEU A 13 10.09 1.14 36.60
C LEU A 13 10.77 1.20 35.24
N ASP A 14 10.88 0.06 34.58
CA ASP A 14 11.18 0.00 33.15
C ASP A 14 10.03 0.63 32.39
N SER A 15 10.28 1.85 31.87
CA SER A 15 9.36 2.50 30.93
C SER A 15 9.39 1.75 29.60
N ILE A 16 8.44 0.85 29.40
CA ILE A 16 8.18 0.26 28.09
C ILE A 16 7.69 1.40 27.19
N GLY A 17 8.59 1.94 26.40
CA GLY A 17 8.28 2.94 25.38
C GLY A 17 7.36 2.34 24.35
N VAL A 18 6.05 2.61 24.48
CA VAL A 18 5.07 2.35 23.41
C VAL A 18 5.45 3.29 22.27
N PRO A 19 5.67 2.80 21.03
CA PRO A 19 5.90 3.69 19.90
C PRO A 19 4.67 4.55 19.70
N VAL A 20 4.79 5.83 20.00
CA VAL A 20 3.76 6.83 19.74
C VAL A 20 3.73 7.08 18.25
N CYS A 21 2.85 6.41 17.53
CA CYS A 21 2.40 6.84 16.22
C CYS A 21 1.48 8.05 16.40
N ALA A 22 2.09 9.23 16.61
CA ALA A 22 1.34 10.46 16.84
C ALA A 22 1.21 11.25 15.54
N GLN A 23 0.15 10.99 14.79
CA GLN A 23 -0.51 12.02 13.97
C GLN A 23 -2.01 11.83 14.21
N PRO A 24 -2.80 12.89 14.44
CA PRO A 24 -4.23 12.74 14.52
C PRO A 24 -4.74 12.34 13.14
N ALA A 25 -4.87 11.03 12.93
CA ALA A 25 -5.71 10.54 11.86
C ALA A 25 -7.10 11.15 12.09
N THR A 26 -7.72 11.70 11.06
CA THR A 26 -9.13 12.04 11.16
C THR A 26 -9.88 10.78 11.58
N GLU A 27 -10.95 10.90 12.34
CA GLU A 27 -11.75 9.75 12.79
C GLU A 27 -12.08 8.81 11.63
N GLN A 28 -12.39 9.37 10.46
CA GLN A 28 -12.65 8.64 9.22
C GLN A 28 -11.43 7.84 8.73
N LEU A 29 -10.22 8.40 8.79
CA LEU A 29 -9.02 7.69 8.40
C LEU A 29 -8.76 6.49 9.32
N SER A 30 -8.99 6.61 10.63
CA SER A 30 -8.81 5.50 11.57
C SER A 30 -9.74 4.32 11.27
N ILE A 31 -10.96 4.59 10.80
CA ILE A 31 -11.89 3.56 10.33
C ILE A 31 -11.30 2.82 9.11
N CYS A 32 -10.79 3.54 8.13
CA CYS A 32 -10.15 2.93 6.95
C CYS A 32 -8.95 2.06 7.37
N LEU A 33 -8.11 2.57 8.27
CA LEU A 33 -6.89 1.90 8.71
C LEU A 33 -7.16 0.67 9.60
N SER A 34 -8.37 0.49 10.12
CA SER A 34 -8.73 -0.74 10.83
C SER A 34 -8.61 -2.01 9.96
N CYS A 35 -8.83 -1.88 8.64
CA CYS A 35 -8.65 -2.96 7.67
C CYS A 35 -7.34 -2.82 6.88
N HIS A 36 -6.94 -1.58 6.57
CA HIS A 36 -5.74 -1.29 5.78
C HIS A 36 -4.46 -1.16 6.62
N CYS A 37 -4.52 -1.43 7.92
CA CYS A 37 -3.48 -1.26 8.94
C CYS A 37 -3.05 0.20 9.19
N GLU A 38 -2.64 0.49 10.44
CA GLU A 38 -2.35 1.85 10.92
C GLU A 38 -1.27 2.59 10.11
N ASN A 39 -0.28 1.85 9.60
CA ASN A 39 0.78 2.38 8.74
C ASN A 39 0.44 2.32 7.24
N GLY A 40 -0.77 1.89 6.88
CA GLY A 40 -1.19 1.70 5.50
C GLY A 40 -0.58 0.48 4.80
N THR A 41 0.09 -0.42 5.53
CA THR A 41 0.64 -1.68 4.99
C THR A 41 -0.26 -2.84 5.40
N SER A 42 -1.24 -3.18 4.57
CA SER A 42 -2.24 -4.19 4.87
C SER A 42 -1.65 -5.58 5.07
N GLN A 43 -2.17 -6.29 6.10
CA GLN A 43 -1.88 -7.69 6.37
C GLN A 43 -3.09 -8.60 6.05
N ALA A 44 -4.25 -8.01 5.76
CA ALA A 44 -5.46 -8.75 5.47
C ALA A 44 -5.49 -9.19 3.99
N GLU A 45 -5.93 -10.41 3.75
CA GLU A 45 -6.03 -10.99 2.41
C GLU A 45 -6.98 -10.15 1.52
N HIS A 46 -6.55 -9.89 0.28
CA HIS A 46 -7.25 -9.06 -0.71
C HIS A 46 -7.51 -7.60 -0.33
N VAL A 47 -7.06 -7.15 0.85
CA VAL A 47 -7.13 -5.75 1.25
C VAL A 47 -5.84 -5.04 0.82
N PRO A 48 -5.89 -4.01 -0.04
CA PRO A 48 -4.67 -3.37 -0.54
C PRO A 48 -3.97 -2.52 0.53
N SER A 49 -2.65 -2.44 0.41
CA SER A 49 -1.86 -1.44 1.12
C SER A 49 -2.17 -0.05 0.55
N LEU A 50 -2.31 0.94 1.45
CA LEU A 50 -2.60 2.34 1.10
C LEU A 50 -1.37 3.25 1.22
N GLY A 51 -0.31 2.79 1.89
CA GLY A 51 0.85 3.61 2.20
C GLY A 51 1.49 4.25 0.97
N ALA A 52 1.79 5.55 1.06
CA ALA A 52 2.36 6.38 -0.01
C ALA A 52 1.61 6.26 -1.35
N GLN A 53 0.30 5.97 -1.34
CA GLN A 53 -0.51 5.93 -2.55
C GLN A 53 -0.73 7.35 -3.07
N LYS A 54 -0.88 7.51 -4.38
CA LYS A 54 -1.11 8.80 -5.01
C LYS A 54 -2.49 9.36 -4.64
N SER A 55 -2.50 10.60 -4.17
CA SER A 55 -3.72 11.26 -3.70
C SER A 55 -4.80 11.28 -4.78
N ASP A 56 -4.47 11.68 -6.01
CA ASP A 56 -5.43 11.71 -7.12
C ASP A 56 -6.00 10.32 -7.45
N TYR A 57 -5.18 9.27 -7.33
CA TYR A 57 -5.64 7.90 -7.50
C TYR A 57 -6.61 7.49 -6.37
N VAL A 58 -6.30 7.87 -5.13
CA VAL A 58 -7.18 7.57 -3.98
C VAL A 58 -8.53 8.27 -4.14
N VAL A 59 -8.53 9.56 -4.49
CA VAL A 59 -9.76 10.31 -4.78
C VAL A 59 -10.59 9.58 -5.86
N ALA A 60 -9.97 9.22 -6.98
CA ALA A 60 -10.65 8.53 -8.06
C ALA A 60 -11.25 7.19 -7.60
N GLN A 61 -10.52 6.39 -6.81
CA GLN A 61 -11.02 5.11 -6.31
C GLN A 61 -12.17 5.28 -5.32
N LEU A 62 -12.06 6.21 -4.36
CA LEU A 62 -13.14 6.48 -3.40
C LEU A 62 -14.39 7.00 -4.10
N LEU A 63 -14.23 7.89 -5.10
CA LEU A 63 -15.33 8.36 -5.95
C LEU A 63 -16.00 7.18 -6.68
N MET A 64 -15.22 6.32 -7.33
CA MET A 64 -15.76 5.15 -8.04
C MET A 64 -16.52 4.19 -7.11
N PHE A 65 -16.07 4.02 -5.87
CA PHE A 65 -16.78 3.22 -4.87
C PHE A 65 -18.09 3.89 -4.45
N ARG A 66 -18.07 5.20 -4.15
CA ARG A 66 -19.23 6.00 -3.76
C ARG A 66 -20.32 5.96 -4.84
N GLU A 67 -19.93 6.20 -6.08
CA GLU A 67 -20.82 6.22 -7.24
C GLU A 67 -21.13 4.82 -7.79
N LYS A 68 -20.65 3.76 -7.13
CA LYS A 68 -20.84 2.35 -7.56
C LYS A 68 -20.37 2.07 -8.99
N GLN A 69 -19.44 2.86 -9.50
CA GLN A 69 -18.76 2.62 -10.77
C GLN A 69 -17.76 1.47 -10.67
N ARG A 70 -17.23 1.24 -9.46
CA ARG A 70 -16.43 0.08 -9.09
C ARG A 70 -17.11 -0.66 -7.94
N ILE A 71 -17.48 -1.91 -8.18
CA ILE A 71 -18.12 -2.74 -7.15
C ILE A 71 -17.04 -3.53 -6.42
N ALA A 72 -16.89 -3.28 -5.14
CA ALA A 72 -15.92 -3.94 -4.27
C ALA A 72 -16.36 -3.85 -2.80
N PRO A 73 -17.30 -4.69 -2.35
CA PRO A 73 -17.68 -4.71 -0.93
C PRO A 73 -16.48 -5.06 -0.04
N PRO A 74 -16.32 -4.44 1.16
CA PRO A 74 -17.24 -3.47 1.77
C PRO A 74 -16.98 -2.01 1.34
N MET A 75 -16.04 -1.73 0.41
CA MET A 75 -15.61 -0.37 0.08
C MET A 75 -16.73 0.52 -0.44
N ASN A 76 -17.74 -0.05 -1.11
CA ASN A 76 -18.89 0.73 -1.58
C ASN A 76 -19.69 1.31 -0.41
N ASP A 77 -19.87 0.53 0.66
CA ASP A 77 -20.59 1.00 1.85
C ASP A 77 -19.75 2.00 2.65
N MET A 78 -18.44 1.75 2.74
CA MET A 78 -17.49 2.64 3.42
C MET A 78 -17.40 4.02 2.76
N ALA A 79 -17.52 4.09 1.44
CA ALA A 79 -17.43 5.34 0.70
C ALA A 79 -18.79 6.05 0.52
N ALA A 80 -19.92 5.37 0.75
CA ALA A 80 -21.27 5.82 0.36
C ALA A 80 -21.64 7.23 0.82
N ASN A 81 -21.21 7.62 2.01
CA ASN A 81 -21.57 8.89 2.65
C ASN A 81 -20.40 9.90 2.69
N LEU A 82 -19.27 9.62 2.01
CA LEU A 82 -18.15 10.55 1.98
C LEU A 82 -18.50 11.77 1.08
N SER A 83 -18.29 12.97 1.60
CA SER A 83 -18.37 14.20 0.80
C SER A 83 -17.14 14.34 -0.11
N ASP A 84 -17.16 15.27 -1.05
CA ASP A 84 -15.98 15.56 -1.88
C ASP A 84 -14.80 16.06 -1.04
N ASP A 85 -15.06 16.84 0.01
CA ASP A 85 -14.03 17.30 0.96
C ASP A 85 -13.44 16.11 1.76
N ASP A 86 -14.26 15.13 2.14
CA ASP A 86 -13.79 13.89 2.77
C ASP A 86 -12.88 13.08 1.83
N LEU A 87 -13.26 12.95 0.55
CA LEU A 87 -12.44 12.26 -0.45
C LEU A 87 -11.05 12.89 -0.56
N GLN A 88 -10.98 14.23 -0.63
CA GLN A 88 -9.72 14.97 -0.73
C GLN A 88 -8.89 14.83 0.54
N SER A 89 -9.49 15.03 1.70
CA SER A 89 -8.81 14.97 3.00
C SER A 89 -8.24 13.58 3.30
N LEU A 90 -9.02 12.52 3.03
CA LEU A 90 -8.59 11.15 3.18
C LEU A 90 -7.46 10.79 2.21
N ALA A 91 -7.58 11.21 0.95
CA ALA A 91 -6.56 10.96 -0.06
C ALA A 91 -5.23 11.64 0.29
N GLU A 92 -5.27 12.87 0.77
CA GLU A 92 -4.11 13.60 1.23
C GLU A 92 -3.45 12.93 2.44
N ALA A 93 -4.23 12.50 3.43
CA ALA A 93 -3.75 11.80 4.61
C ALA A 93 -3.11 10.44 4.24
N ILE A 94 -3.76 9.65 3.37
CA ILE A 94 -3.25 8.36 2.88
C ILE A 94 -1.94 8.55 2.11
N SER A 95 -1.81 9.59 1.30
CA SER A 95 -0.58 9.85 0.53
C SER A 95 0.64 10.12 1.41
N LYS A 96 0.44 10.58 2.64
CA LYS A 96 1.48 10.87 3.64
C LYS A 96 1.87 9.66 4.49
N LEU A 97 1.13 8.56 4.43
CA LEU A 97 1.51 7.33 5.11
C LEU A 97 2.82 6.76 4.52
N PRO A 98 3.62 6.05 5.31
CA PRO A 98 4.86 5.46 4.82
C PRO A 98 4.59 4.48 3.67
N ALA A 99 5.54 4.39 2.74
CA ALA A 99 5.47 3.36 1.70
C ALA A 99 5.51 1.96 2.33
N PRO A 100 4.76 0.98 1.77
CA PRO A 100 4.78 -0.37 2.30
C PRO A 100 6.19 -0.95 2.35
N GLU A 101 6.55 -1.52 3.51
CA GLU A 101 7.81 -2.24 3.66
C GLU A 101 7.67 -3.65 3.07
N THR A 102 8.64 -4.03 2.25
CA THR A 102 8.71 -5.37 1.67
C THR A 102 9.71 -6.21 2.44
N SER A 103 9.31 -7.37 2.94
CA SER A 103 10.10 -8.18 3.86
C SER A 103 10.97 -9.24 3.19
N ALA A 104 10.64 -9.69 1.99
CA ALA A 104 11.33 -10.79 1.34
C ALA A 104 12.22 -10.31 0.17
N PRO A 105 13.49 -10.74 0.10
CA PRO A 105 14.32 -10.52 -1.07
C PRO A 105 13.79 -11.36 -2.24
N ILE A 106 13.82 -10.78 -3.45
CA ILE A 106 13.47 -11.49 -4.69
C ILE A 106 14.70 -12.30 -5.12
N GLU A 107 14.47 -13.56 -5.47
CA GLU A 107 15.51 -14.39 -6.07
C GLU A 107 15.96 -13.78 -7.41
N ALA A 108 17.28 -13.75 -7.69
CA ALA A 108 17.87 -13.01 -8.80
C ALA A 108 17.27 -13.40 -10.17
N LYS A 109 17.08 -14.70 -10.41
CA LYS A 109 16.51 -15.23 -11.67
C LYS A 109 15.06 -14.79 -11.85
N ALA A 110 14.25 -14.88 -10.78
CA ALA A 110 12.85 -14.44 -10.81
C ALA A 110 12.74 -12.92 -11.01
N ALA A 111 13.66 -12.15 -10.44
CA ALA A 111 13.74 -10.71 -10.64
C ALA A 111 14.10 -10.33 -12.08
N GLU A 112 15.00 -11.07 -12.73
CA GLU A 112 15.36 -10.85 -14.13
C GLU A 112 14.17 -11.12 -15.06
N GLU A 113 13.49 -12.25 -14.89
CA GLU A 113 12.29 -12.59 -15.65
C GLU A 113 11.21 -11.52 -15.49
N ALA A 114 10.92 -11.12 -14.25
CA ALA A 114 9.90 -10.11 -13.98
C ALA A 114 10.25 -8.74 -14.58
N ARG A 115 11.53 -8.31 -14.51
CA ARG A 115 11.98 -7.07 -15.16
C ARG A 115 11.80 -7.10 -16.68
N ALA A 116 12.07 -8.24 -17.33
CA ALA A 116 11.82 -8.42 -18.75
C ALA A 116 10.31 -8.29 -19.07
N LEU A 117 9.43 -8.83 -18.22
CA LEU A 117 7.97 -8.70 -18.40
C LEU A 117 7.50 -7.24 -18.16
N ILE A 118 8.02 -6.55 -17.14
CA ILE A 118 7.74 -5.11 -16.89
C ILE A 118 8.13 -4.25 -18.09
N ALA A 119 9.29 -4.52 -18.69
CA ALA A 119 9.73 -3.83 -19.90
C ALA A 119 8.83 -4.18 -21.10
N ARG A 120 8.51 -5.45 -21.31
CA ARG A 120 7.64 -5.94 -22.37
C ARG A 120 6.26 -5.29 -22.35
N TYR A 121 5.62 -5.24 -21.17
CA TYR A 121 4.29 -4.66 -21.00
C TYR A 121 4.33 -3.17 -20.69
N ARG A 122 5.53 -2.55 -20.70
CA ARG A 122 5.76 -1.13 -20.54
C ARG A 122 5.15 -0.53 -19.26
N CYS A 123 5.10 -1.30 -18.18
CA CYS A 123 4.48 -0.88 -16.92
C CYS A 123 5.05 0.44 -16.39
N GLY A 124 6.38 0.59 -16.46
CA GLY A 124 7.08 1.78 -16.00
C GLY A 124 6.78 3.07 -16.79
N SER A 125 6.22 2.97 -18.01
CA SER A 125 5.86 4.16 -18.80
C SER A 125 4.76 5.01 -18.16
N CYS A 126 3.88 4.36 -17.40
CA CYS A 126 2.80 4.99 -16.67
C CYS A 126 3.06 5.00 -15.16
N HIS A 127 3.44 3.84 -14.57
CA HIS A 127 3.65 3.72 -13.14
C HIS A 127 4.97 4.34 -12.62
N GLY A 128 5.80 4.89 -13.52
CA GLY A 128 7.12 5.42 -13.20
C GLY A 128 8.21 4.34 -13.18
N ALA A 129 9.48 4.75 -13.31
CA ALA A 129 10.61 3.83 -13.31
C ALA A 129 10.78 3.09 -11.96
N ASP A 130 10.37 3.74 -10.88
CA ASP A 130 10.36 3.23 -9.51
C ASP A 130 9.02 2.57 -9.12
N LEU A 131 8.06 2.48 -10.05
CA LEU A 131 6.73 1.90 -9.87
C LEU A 131 5.92 2.54 -8.72
N ALA A 132 6.31 3.78 -8.35
CA ALA A 132 5.67 4.57 -7.31
C ALA A 132 4.41 5.33 -7.76
N GLY A 133 4.09 5.28 -9.04
CA GLY A 133 2.94 5.97 -9.62
C GLY A 133 3.11 7.48 -9.76
N GLN A 134 2.15 8.12 -10.42
CA GLN A 134 2.09 9.58 -10.62
C GLN A 134 0.66 10.04 -10.93
N GLY A 135 0.22 11.16 -10.37
CA GLY A 135 -1.14 11.66 -10.56
C GLY A 135 -2.18 10.59 -10.23
N GLN A 136 -3.03 10.26 -11.19
CA GLN A 136 -4.07 9.21 -11.04
C GLN A 136 -3.55 7.78 -11.29
N ILE A 137 -2.27 7.62 -11.63
CA ILE A 137 -1.66 6.31 -11.84
C ILE A 137 -1.09 5.81 -10.52
N PRO A 138 -1.53 4.64 -10.03
CA PRO A 138 -1.20 4.20 -8.68
C PRO A 138 0.25 3.76 -8.51
N ARG A 139 0.72 3.87 -7.26
CA ARG A 139 1.85 3.10 -6.76
C ARG A 139 1.50 1.62 -6.80
N VAL A 140 2.35 0.81 -7.44
CA VAL A 140 2.23 -0.65 -7.46
C VAL A 140 3.40 -1.34 -6.77
N ALA A 141 4.50 -0.61 -6.53
CA ALA A 141 5.65 -1.08 -5.76
C ALA A 141 5.27 -1.33 -4.29
N GLY A 142 5.56 -2.54 -3.79
CA GLY A 142 5.26 -2.95 -2.43
C GLY A 142 3.77 -3.22 -2.17
N GLN A 143 2.94 -3.28 -3.20
CA GLN A 143 1.54 -3.66 -3.04
C GLN A 143 1.42 -5.17 -2.83
N ARG A 144 0.41 -5.63 -2.12
CA ARG A 144 0.16 -7.05 -1.85
C ARG A 144 0.07 -7.89 -3.12
N GLU A 145 0.70 -9.07 -3.10
CA GLU A 145 0.72 -10.00 -4.25
C GLU A 145 -0.68 -10.48 -4.65
N ASP A 146 -1.48 -10.89 -3.67
CA ASP A 146 -2.85 -11.37 -3.86
C ASP A 146 -3.76 -10.29 -4.46
N TYR A 147 -3.64 -9.05 -3.97
CA TYR A 147 -4.38 -7.91 -4.49
C TYR A 147 -3.95 -7.54 -5.92
N LEU A 148 -2.65 -7.57 -6.21
CA LEU A 148 -2.13 -7.30 -7.56
C LEU A 148 -2.60 -8.34 -8.56
N THR A 149 -2.57 -9.62 -8.17
CA THR A 149 -3.07 -10.74 -8.99
C THR A 149 -4.55 -10.52 -9.34
N ALA A 150 -5.39 -10.34 -8.31
CA ALA A 150 -6.83 -10.10 -8.51
C ALA A 150 -7.11 -8.81 -9.33
N ALA A 151 -6.28 -7.77 -9.15
CA ALA A 151 -6.43 -6.53 -9.90
C ALA A 151 -6.11 -6.72 -11.39
N LEU A 152 -5.00 -7.40 -11.73
CA LEU A 152 -4.61 -7.65 -13.13
C LEU A 152 -5.61 -8.56 -13.83
N GLU A 153 -6.07 -9.63 -13.19
CA GLU A 153 -7.12 -10.50 -13.69
C GLU A 153 -8.44 -9.76 -13.90
N GLY A 154 -8.81 -8.91 -12.93
CA GLY A 154 -10.01 -8.10 -13.01
C GLY A 154 -9.98 -7.08 -14.15
N TYR A 155 -8.85 -6.40 -14.37
CA TYR A 155 -8.67 -5.50 -15.53
C TYR A 155 -8.71 -6.26 -16.84
N LYS A 156 -8.03 -7.41 -16.93
CA LYS A 156 -7.98 -8.25 -18.13
C LYS A 156 -9.36 -8.76 -18.54
N SER A 157 -10.15 -9.20 -17.57
CA SER A 157 -11.53 -9.69 -17.79
C SER A 157 -12.60 -8.58 -17.91
N ASN A 158 -12.22 -7.31 -17.72
CA ASN A 158 -13.13 -6.17 -17.56
C ASN A 158 -14.10 -6.29 -16.35
N ALA A 159 -13.86 -7.21 -15.41
CA ALA A 159 -14.61 -7.29 -14.16
C ALA A 159 -14.28 -6.13 -13.21
N ARG A 160 -13.07 -5.54 -13.36
CA ARG A 160 -12.64 -4.34 -12.67
C ARG A 160 -12.52 -3.19 -13.67
N PRO A 161 -13.40 -2.18 -13.62
CA PRO A 161 -13.23 -1.00 -14.44
C PRO A 161 -12.05 -0.16 -13.92
N GLY A 162 -11.22 0.37 -14.82
CA GLY A 162 -10.32 1.48 -14.52
C GLY A 162 -11.09 2.79 -14.46
N TYR A 163 -10.57 3.80 -13.75
CA TYR A 163 -11.06 5.18 -13.89
C TYR A 163 -10.83 5.66 -15.32
N GLU A 164 -9.67 5.32 -15.85
CA GLU A 164 -9.34 5.41 -17.28
C GLU A 164 -9.19 3.99 -17.86
N PRO A 165 -9.57 3.74 -19.12
CA PRO A 165 -9.57 2.40 -19.70
C PRO A 165 -8.18 1.81 -19.95
N ALA A 166 -7.11 2.58 -19.80
CA ALA A 166 -5.74 2.19 -20.15
C ALA A 166 -5.29 0.88 -19.50
N MET A 167 -5.60 0.65 -18.21
CA MET A 167 -5.21 -0.62 -17.57
C MET A 167 -6.00 -1.81 -18.09
N ASN A 168 -7.26 -1.64 -18.47
CA ASN A 168 -8.03 -2.70 -19.10
C ASN A 168 -7.44 -3.05 -20.48
N GLU A 169 -6.99 -2.07 -21.25
CA GLU A 169 -6.36 -2.27 -22.54
C GLU A 169 -5.02 -2.99 -22.41
N VAL A 170 -4.11 -2.49 -21.57
CA VAL A 170 -2.79 -3.10 -21.35
C VAL A 170 -2.93 -4.53 -20.81
N SER A 171 -3.87 -4.77 -19.90
CA SER A 171 -4.00 -6.07 -19.24
C SER A 171 -4.50 -7.17 -20.17
N ARG A 172 -5.19 -6.86 -21.28
CA ARG A 172 -5.60 -7.84 -22.28
C ARG A 172 -4.43 -8.60 -22.89
N ASP A 173 -3.30 -7.90 -23.08
CA ASP A 173 -2.10 -8.46 -23.71
C ASP A 173 -1.23 -9.26 -22.73
N ILE A 174 -1.47 -9.10 -21.41
CA ILE A 174 -0.73 -9.84 -20.38
C ILE A 174 -1.20 -11.31 -20.42
N LYS A 175 -0.26 -12.23 -20.63
CA LYS A 175 -0.55 -13.66 -20.57
C LYS A 175 -0.86 -14.09 -19.13
N ASP A 176 -1.76 -15.06 -18.96
CA ASP A 176 -2.19 -15.50 -17.63
C ASP A 176 -1.01 -16.02 -16.80
N GLU A 177 -0.07 -16.76 -17.40
CA GLU A 177 1.13 -17.24 -16.74
C GLU A 177 2.08 -16.13 -16.26
N HIS A 178 1.98 -14.91 -16.81
CA HIS A 178 2.80 -13.76 -16.42
C HIS A 178 2.22 -12.98 -15.24
N ILE A 179 0.92 -13.08 -14.98
CA ILE A 179 0.27 -12.33 -13.89
C ILE A 179 0.90 -12.65 -12.53
N PRO A 180 1.04 -13.92 -12.10
CA PRO A 180 1.64 -14.20 -10.79
C PRO A 180 3.12 -13.80 -10.70
N VAL A 181 3.88 -13.85 -11.81
CA VAL A 181 5.28 -13.41 -11.83
C VAL A 181 5.36 -11.90 -11.60
N LEU A 182 4.53 -11.13 -12.31
CA LEU A 182 4.45 -9.67 -12.15
C LEU A 182 3.97 -9.29 -10.75
N ALA A 183 2.90 -9.90 -10.25
CA ALA A 183 2.33 -9.61 -8.95
C ALA A 183 3.33 -9.84 -7.81
N ARG A 184 4.02 -10.98 -7.81
CA ARG A 184 5.06 -11.31 -6.84
C ARG A 184 6.22 -10.32 -6.88
N TYR A 185 6.71 -10.00 -8.07
CA TYR A 185 7.81 -9.05 -8.22
C TYR A 185 7.43 -7.67 -7.68
N LEU A 186 6.27 -7.15 -8.10
CA LEU A 186 5.78 -5.85 -7.67
C LEU A 186 5.57 -5.77 -6.15
N ALA A 187 5.08 -6.85 -5.54
CA ALA A 187 4.89 -6.93 -4.11
C ALA A 187 6.20 -6.88 -3.32
N GLN A 188 7.28 -7.38 -3.88
CA GLN A 188 8.61 -7.40 -3.27
C GLN A 188 9.51 -6.24 -3.75
N TYR A 189 9.04 -5.43 -4.70
CA TYR A 189 9.82 -4.37 -5.30
C TYR A 189 10.14 -3.26 -4.30
N ARG A 190 11.44 -2.95 -4.15
CA ARG A 190 11.95 -1.78 -3.41
C ARG A 190 12.53 -0.79 -4.39
N SER A 191 12.15 0.46 -4.32
CA SER A 191 12.87 1.50 -5.02
C SER A 191 14.25 1.67 -4.35
N GLU A 192 15.31 1.77 -5.15
CA GLU A 192 16.69 1.95 -4.64
C GLU A 192 16.85 3.18 -3.73
N GLN A 193 15.93 4.14 -3.79
CA GLN A 193 15.90 5.31 -2.91
C GLN A 193 15.62 4.97 -1.44
N SER A 194 15.03 3.81 -1.14
CA SER A 194 14.79 3.38 0.24
C SER A 194 16.06 2.86 0.93
N THR A 195 17.11 2.51 0.19
CA THR A 195 18.37 2.00 0.74
C THR A 195 19.40 3.08 1.04
N ALA A 196 19.24 4.30 0.52
CA ALA A 196 20.19 5.41 0.72
C ALA A 196 20.16 6.00 2.14
N GLY A 197 19.22 5.61 3.00
CA GLY A 197 19.08 6.09 4.38
C GLY A 197 19.73 5.20 5.46
N GLN A 198 20.26 4.03 5.10
CA GLN A 198 20.89 3.10 6.04
C GLN A 198 22.39 3.00 5.80
N VAL A 199 23.11 4.11 5.93
CA VAL A 199 24.56 4.07 6.14
C VAL A 199 24.80 3.77 7.63
N PRO A 200 25.43 2.66 8.00
CA PRO A 200 25.83 2.44 9.39
C PRO A 200 26.78 3.56 9.80
N LYS A 201 26.44 4.27 10.87
CA LYS A 201 27.33 5.25 11.47
C LYS A 201 28.52 4.51 12.05
N PRO A 202 29.76 4.97 11.81
CA PRO A 202 30.99 4.35 12.30
C PRO A 202 31.08 4.30 13.81
#